data_2513e2e4379832a5f9b4bb257f5d3e48
#
_entry.id   2513e2e4379832a5f9b4bb257f5d3e48
#
_cell.length_a   1.000
_cell.length_b   1.000
_cell.length_c   1.000
_cell.angle_alpha   90.00
_cell.angle_beta   90.00
_cell.angle_gamma   90.00
#
_symmetry.space_group_name_H-M   'P 1'
#
loop_
_entity.id
_entity.type
_entity.pdbx_description
1 polymer ?
#
loop_
_entity_poly.entity_id
_entity_poly.type
_entity_poly.pdbx_seq_one_letter_code
_entity_poly.pdbx_strand_id
1 'polypeptide(L)'
;MRFPSIHIFAAASALVACTGSPARSQGYPPSQRGTVTQNVAFTEISVAYGRPVARGRALFGALVPWDKIWHPGADSATRVTFNHDVLLEGKPLPAGEYGLWLIPRESAPWTLIVSRAAHVFHIPYPGEQLDAMRIDLTPEQVSSVESFTIYFPMVLRDEAVMRLHWGTTALSIKIKAPFRPH
;
A
#
# COMPACT_ATOMS: atom_id res chain seq x y z
N MET A 1 69.20 64.58 2.95
CA MET A 1 67.73 64.41 3.17
C MET A 1 67.35 62.96 2.85
N ARG A 2 66.98 62.14 3.85
CA ARG A 2 66.57 60.74 3.66
C ARG A 2 65.08 60.68 3.85
N PHE A 3 64.36 60.15 2.86
CA PHE A 3 62.93 59.90 2.95
C PHE A 3 62.73 58.50 3.48
N PRO A 4 61.76 58.26 4.40
CA PRO A 4 61.47 56.95 4.90
C PRO A 4 60.54 56.20 3.92
N SER A 5 60.85 54.93 3.67
CA SER A 5 60.03 54.00 2.86
C SER A 5 58.81 53.54 3.67
N ILE A 6 57.63 53.75 3.15
CA ILE A 6 56.36 53.28 3.70
C ILE A 6 56.14 51.89 3.16
N HIS A 7 56.11 50.85 4.06
CA HIS A 7 55.72 49.50 3.71
C HIS A 7 54.20 49.38 3.89
N ILE A 8 53.50 49.19 2.76
CA ILE A 8 52.07 48.90 2.75
C ILE A 8 51.92 47.39 2.94
N PHE A 9 51.39 46.99 4.11
CA PHE A 9 50.95 45.61 4.33
C PHE A 9 49.60 45.41 3.67
N ALA A 10 49.54 44.59 2.63
CA ALA A 10 48.28 44.10 2.04
C ALA A 10 47.75 42.95 2.88
N ALA A 11 46.66 43.19 3.60
CA ALA A 11 45.92 42.13 4.30
C ALA A 11 45.07 41.36 3.29
N ALA A 12 45.44 40.12 3.01
CA ALA A 12 44.63 39.20 2.21
C ALA A 12 43.49 38.61 3.06
N SER A 13 42.29 39.11 2.88
CA SER A 13 41.09 38.53 3.48
C SER A 13 40.71 37.23 2.73
N ALA A 14 40.95 36.09 3.36
CA ALA A 14 40.47 34.80 2.85
C ALA A 14 38.94 34.67 3.05
N LEU A 15 38.19 34.75 1.97
CA LEU A 15 36.75 34.44 1.97
C LEU A 15 36.58 32.93 2.08
N VAL A 16 36.17 32.43 3.26
CA VAL A 16 35.78 31.04 3.44
C VAL A 16 34.38 30.90 2.85
N ALA A 17 34.28 30.36 1.66
CA ALA A 17 33.01 29.96 1.05
C ALA A 17 32.50 28.72 1.77
N CYS A 18 31.54 28.90 2.70
CA CYS A 18 30.76 27.80 3.23
C CYS A 18 29.88 27.19 2.11
N THR A 19 30.39 26.15 1.47
CA THR A 19 29.55 25.30 0.60
C THR A 19 28.63 24.47 1.48
N GLY A 20 27.50 25.03 1.87
CA GLY A 20 26.41 24.30 2.50
C GLY A 20 25.87 23.28 1.51
N SER A 21 26.11 21.99 1.74
CA SER A 21 25.40 20.94 1.01
C SER A 21 23.89 21.17 1.17
N PRO A 22 23.10 21.15 0.08
CA PRO A 22 21.67 21.28 0.21
C PRO A 22 21.17 20.12 1.11
N ALA A 23 20.62 20.46 2.27
CA ALA A 23 19.93 19.51 3.10
C ALA A 23 18.84 18.88 2.23
N ARG A 24 18.98 17.59 1.91
CA ARG A 24 17.88 16.81 1.33
C ARG A 24 16.73 16.93 2.31
N SER A 25 15.71 17.70 1.96
CA SER A 25 14.47 17.67 2.71
C SER A 25 13.97 16.23 2.64
N GLN A 26 14.00 15.52 3.76
CA GLN A 26 13.30 14.25 3.88
C GLN A 26 11.80 14.61 3.85
N GLY A 27 11.26 14.74 2.62
CA GLY A 27 9.85 14.95 2.42
C GLY A 27 9.07 13.74 2.95
N TYR A 28 7.94 14.01 3.59
CA TYR A 28 7.02 12.93 3.98
C TYR A 28 6.61 12.12 2.74
N PRO A 29 6.43 10.79 2.86
CA PRO A 29 5.93 9.98 1.76
C PRO A 29 4.62 10.56 1.22
N PRO A 30 4.43 10.63 -0.09
CA PRO A 30 3.22 11.19 -0.71
C PRO A 30 1.96 10.39 -0.38
N SER A 31 2.12 9.14 0.02
CA SER A 31 1.06 8.24 0.49
C SER A 31 1.36 7.82 1.93
N GLN A 32 0.45 8.12 2.85
CA GLN A 32 0.60 7.73 4.24
C GLN A 32 0.21 6.25 4.42
N ARG A 33 0.81 5.58 5.37
CA ARG A 33 0.39 4.21 5.72
C ARG A 33 -0.81 4.25 6.65
N GLY A 34 -1.67 3.25 6.50
CA GLY A 34 -2.79 2.97 7.39
C GLY A 34 -2.80 1.51 7.79
N THR A 35 -3.45 1.24 8.89
CA THR A 35 -3.77 -0.11 9.35
C THR A 35 -5.23 -0.16 9.74
N VAL A 36 -5.90 -1.25 9.38
CA VAL A 36 -7.23 -1.59 9.86
C VAL A 36 -7.17 -2.98 10.48
N THR A 37 -7.77 -3.13 11.66
CA THR A 37 -7.86 -4.42 12.35
C THR A 37 -9.32 -4.71 12.65
N GLN A 38 -9.75 -5.95 12.42
CA GLN A 38 -11.10 -6.42 12.69
C GLN A 38 -11.07 -7.82 13.30
N ASN A 39 -11.79 -8.01 14.40
CA ASN A 39 -12.02 -9.33 14.95
C ASN A 39 -13.30 -9.94 14.36
N VAL A 40 -13.21 -11.19 13.91
CA VAL A 40 -14.32 -11.99 13.38
C VAL A 40 -14.27 -13.33 14.10
N ALA A 41 -15.28 -13.66 14.93
CA ALA A 41 -15.19 -14.72 15.92
C ALA A 41 -13.91 -14.55 16.79
N PHE A 42 -13.03 -15.55 16.79
CA PHE A 42 -11.74 -15.50 17.50
C PHE A 42 -10.57 -15.13 16.59
N THR A 43 -10.85 -14.81 15.33
CA THR A 43 -9.83 -14.45 14.35
C THR A 43 -9.62 -12.95 14.32
N GLU A 44 -8.40 -12.51 14.57
CA GLU A 44 -7.97 -11.16 14.28
C GLU A 44 -7.49 -11.09 12.83
N ILE A 45 -8.02 -10.12 12.09
CA ILE A 45 -7.65 -9.78 10.73
C ILE A 45 -7.02 -8.40 10.78
N SER A 46 -5.75 -8.26 10.40
CA SER A 46 -5.05 -6.98 10.35
C SER A 46 -4.55 -6.69 8.94
N VAL A 47 -4.80 -5.48 8.43
CA VAL A 47 -4.36 -5.06 7.10
C VAL A 47 -3.55 -3.79 7.20
N ALA A 48 -2.27 -3.85 6.80
CA ALA A 48 -1.38 -2.71 6.72
C ALA A 48 -1.14 -2.34 5.25
N TYR A 49 -1.37 -1.08 4.87
CA TYR A 49 -1.34 -0.65 3.47
C TYR A 49 -0.96 0.82 3.32
N GLY A 50 -0.44 1.20 2.15
CA GLY A 50 -0.27 2.59 1.77
C GLY A 50 -1.58 3.15 1.22
N ARG A 51 -1.86 4.44 1.48
CA ARG A 51 -3.10 5.11 1.12
C ARG A 51 -2.85 6.18 0.05
N PRO A 52 -2.71 5.81 -1.23
CA PRO A 52 -2.59 6.80 -2.30
C PRO A 52 -3.87 7.62 -2.44
N VAL A 53 -3.70 8.89 -2.84
CA VAL A 53 -4.77 9.87 -3.03
C VAL A 53 -5.00 10.07 -4.52
N ALA A 54 -6.24 10.10 -4.97
CA ALA A 54 -6.58 10.24 -6.40
C ALA A 54 -6.13 11.56 -6.99
N ARG A 55 -6.33 12.67 -6.31
CA ARG A 55 -5.95 14.04 -6.76
C ARG A 55 -6.49 14.36 -8.14
N GLY A 56 -7.76 14.04 -8.38
CA GLY A 56 -8.44 14.28 -9.64
C GLY A 56 -7.95 13.44 -10.83
N ARG A 57 -7.06 12.47 -10.63
CA ARG A 57 -6.56 11.60 -11.71
C ARG A 57 -7.57 10.51 -12.04
N ALA A 58 -7.65 10.14 -13.31
CA ALA A 58 -8.29 8.89 -13.72
C ALA A 58 -7.48 7.72 -13.13
N LEU A 59 -8.17 6.81 -12.42
CA LEU A 59 -7.51 5.75 -11.67
C LEU A 59 -7.30 4.50 -12.53
N PHE A 60 -8.35 3.70 -12.70
CA PHE A 60 -8.26 2.43 -13.42
C PHE A 60 -8.35 2.66 -14.93
N GLY A 61 -7.47 2.00 -15.68
CA GLY A 61 -7.26 2.24 -17.11
C GLY A 61 -6.25 3.36 -17.41
N ALA A 62 -5.84 4.15 -16.41
CA ALA A 62 -4.88 5.24 -16.56
C ALA A 62 -3.74 5.11 -15.54
N LEU A 63 -3.93 5.56 -14.30
CA LEU A 63 -2.92 5.44 -13.25
C LEU A 63 -2.62 3.97 -12.92
N VAL A 64 -3.62 3.14 -12.90
CA VAL A 64 -3.55 1.68 -12.74
C VAL A 64 -3.98 1.05 -14.06
N PRO A 65 -3.05 0.60 -14.93
CA PRO A 65 -3.37 0.06 -16.23
C PRO A 65 -4.20 -1.23 -16.16
N TRP A 66 -5.09 -1.42 -17.13
CA TRP A 66 -5.84 -2.67 -17.29
C TRP A 66 -4.90 -3.84 -17.59
N ASP A 67 -5.26 -5.03 -17.14
CA ASP A 67 -4.57 -6.30 -17.38
C ASP A 67 -3.11 -6.34 -16.89
N LYS A 68 -2.73 -5.42 -16.02
CA LYS A 68 -1.42 -5.42 -15.36
C LYS A 68 -1.55 -5.74 -13.88
N ILE A 69 -0.56 -6.47 -13.37
CA ILE A 69 -0.48 -6.74 -11.94
C ILE A 69 -0.19 -5.41 -11.21
N TRP A 70 -1.02 -5.10 -10.26
CA TRP A 70 -0.92 -3.93 -9.40
C TRP A 70 -1.05 -4.35 -7.94
N HIS A 71 -0.25 -3.78 -7.06
CA HIS A 71 -0.47 -3.93 -5.65
C HIS A 71 -1.46 -2.85 -5.18
N PRO A 72 -2.55 -3.21 -4.48
CA PRO A 72 -3.54 -2.25 -4.04
C PRO A 72 -3.02 -1.42 -2.85
N GLY A 73 -2.39 -0.29 -3.17
CA GLY A 73 -1.76 0.57 -2.17
C GLY A 73 -0.64 1.44 -2.72
N ALA A 74 0.32 1.78 -1.87
CA ALA A 74 1.52 2.55 -2.22
C ALA A 74 2.72 2.09 -1.37
N ASP A 75 3.93 2.24 -1.90
CA ASP A 75 5.21 1.90 -1.29
C ASP A 75 5.36 0.38 -1.03
N SER A 76 5.40 -0.05 0.23
CA SER A 76 5.43 -1.48 0.57
C SER A 76 4.12 -2.14 0.20
N ALA A 77 4.17 -3.39 -0.23
CA ALA A 77 2.99 -4.16 -0.57
C ALA A 77 1.94 -4.15 0.56
N THR A 78 0.68 -4.11 0.18
CA THR A 78 -0.42 -4.27 1.12
C THR A 78 -0.36 -5.66 1.71
N ARG A 79 -0.35 -5.73 3.03
CA ARG A 79 -0.23 -6.96 3.79
C ARG A 79 -1.48 -7.21 4.60
N VAL A 80 -2.01 -8.44 4.51
CA VAL A 80 -3.05 -8.94 5.40
C VAL A 80 -2.50 -10.05 6.30
N THR A 81 -2.89 -10.02 7.56
CA THR A 81 -2.51 -11.02 8.57
C THR A 81 -3.77 -11.65 9.13
N PHE A 82 -3.78 -12.97 9.22
CA PHE A 82 -4.81 -13.77 9.88
C PHE A 82 -4.15 -14.60 11.00
N ASN A 83 -4.60 -14.44 12.22
CA ASN A 83 -4.05 -15.23 13.34
C ASN A 83 -4.65 -16.66 13.46
N HIS A 84 -5.69 -16.97 12.71
CA HIS A 84 -6.28 -18.30 12.55
C HIS A 84 -6.61 -18.57 11.08
N ASP A 85 -6.82 -19.85 10.73
CA ASP A 85 -7.26 -20.24 9.40
C ASP A 85 -8.61 -19.60 9.07
N VAL A 86 -8.77 -19.17 7.82
CA VAL A 86 -10.00 -18.55 7.32
C VAL A 86 -10.44 -19.20 6.00
N LEU A 87 -11.68 -18.93 5.60
CA LEU A 87 -12.10 -19.10 4.23
C LEU A 87 -12.20 -17.74 3.55
N LEU A 88 -11.46 -17.57 2.47
CA LEU A 88 -11.49 -16.38 1.64
C LEU A 88 -12.28 -16.70 0.36
N GLU A 89 -13.43 -16.05 0.16
CA GLU A 89 -14.40 -16.42 -0.90
C GLU A 89 -14.71 -17.94 -0.93
N GLY A 90 -14.86 -18.53 0.26
CA GLY A 90 -15.12 -19.96 0.43
C GLY A 90 -13.90 -20.87 0.26
N LYS A 91 -12.74 -20.37 -0.11
CA LYS A 91 -11.49 -21.14 -0.28
C LYS A 91 -10.64 -21.09 0.99
N PRO A 92 -10.10 -22.24 1.45
CA PRO A 92 -9.30 -22.27 2.66
C PRO A 92 -7.98 -21.51 2.50
N LEU A 93 -7.67 -20.69 3.50
CA LEU A 93 -6.41 -19.96 3.62
C LEU A 93 -5.89 -20.16 5.04
N PRO A 94 -4.71 -20.76 5.24
CA PRO A 94 -4.10 -20.93 6.55
C PRO A 94 -3.83 -19.60 7.26
N ALA A 95 -3.73 -19.64 8.58
CA ALA A 95 -3.21 -18.52 9.36
C ALA A 95 -1.84 -18.08 8.83
N GLY A 96 -1.59 -16.79 8.84
CA GLY A 96 -0.32 -16.26 8.34
C GLY A 96 -0.42 -14.83 7.82
N GLU A 97 0.67 -14.38 7.22
CA GLU A 97 0.79 -13.07 6.59
C GLU A 97 0.87 -13.22 5.07
N TYR A 98 0.14 -12.38 4.35
CA TYR A 98 0.05 -12.44 2.90
C TYR A 98 0.13 -11.06 2.28
N GLY A 99 0.84 -10.95 1.16
CA GLY A 99 0.79 -9.79 0.29
C GLY A 99 -0.43 -9.83 -0.62
N LEU A 100 -1.09 -8.70 -0.86
CA LEU A 100 -2.23 -8.60 -1.77
C LEU A 100 -1.82 -7.93 -3.07
N TRP A 101 -2.27 -8.52 -4.18
CA TRP A 101 -2.08 -8.02 -5.54
C TRP A 101 -3.38 -8.14 -6.32
N LEU A 102 -3.55 -7.31 -7.34
CA LEU A 102 -4.73 -7.29 -8.19
C LEU A 102 -4.33 -7.27 -9.67
N ILE A 103 -5.16 -7.87 -10.50
CA ILE A 103 -5.16 -7.65 -11.94
C ILE A 103 -6.49 -7.00 -12.30
N PRO A 104 -6.54 -5.67 -12.42
CA PRO A 104 -7.76 -4.97 -12.84
C PRO A 104 -8.07 -5.28 -14.29
N ARG A 105 -9.36 -5.38 -14.63
CA ARG A 105 -9.85 -5.55 -15.99
C ARG A 105 -10.98 -4.58 -16.31
N GLU A 106 -11.04 -4.11 -17.54
CA GLU A 106 -12.03 -3.12 -17.93
C GLU A 106 -13.47 -3.67 -17.92
N SER A 107 -13.67 -4.87 -18.42
CA SER A 107 -15.00 -5.45 -18.66
C SER A 107 -15.16 -6.87 -18.12
N ALA A 108 -14.26 -7.32 -17.23
CA ALA A 108 -14.28 -8.66 -16.66
C ALA A 108 -14.01 -8.62 -15.16
N PRO A 109 -14.29 -9.68 -14.42
CA PRO A 109 -13.89 -9.79 -13.01
C PRO A 109 -12.38 -9.56 -12.83
N TRP A 110 -12.01 -8.87 -11.76
CA TRP A 110 -10.62 -8.62 -11.40
C TRP A 110 -10.05 -9.82 -10.65
N THR A 111 -8.80 -10.17 -10.89
CA THR A 111 -8.18 -11.24 -10.13
C THR A 111 -7.49 -10.68 -8.89
N LEU A 112 -7.95 -11.06 -7.70
CA LEU A 112 -7.20 -10.91 -6.45
C LEU A 112 -6.17 -12.03 -6.36
N ILE A 113 -4.93 -11.65 -6.08
CA ILE A 113 -3.81 -12.56 -5.82
C ILE A 113 -3.42 -12.40 -4.35
N VAL A 114 -3.43 -13.51 -3.63
CA VAL A 114 -2.95 -13.61 -2.25
C VAL A 114 -1.60 -14.31 -2.30
N SER A 115 -0.52 -13.59 -2.01
CA SER A 115 0.85 -14.08 -2.12
C SER A 115 1.45 -14.37 -0.75
N ARG A 116 2.23 -15.45 -0.63
CA ARG A 116 3.02 -15.77 0.58
C ARG A 116 4.16 -14.78 0.82
N ALA A 117 4.50 -13.95 -0.18
CA ALA A 117 5.48 -12.88 -0.04
C ALA A 117 4.84 -11.64 0.61
N ALA A 118 4.75 -11.62 1.93
CA ALA A 118 4.09 -10.55 2.70
C ALA A 118 4.95 -9.30 2.90
N HIS A 119 6.28 -9.44 2.94
CA HIS A 119 7.23 -8.38 3.28
C HIS A 119 8.08 -7.98 2.07
N VAL A 120 7.41 -7.48 1.03
CA VAL A 120 8.06 -7.06 -0.21
C VAL A 120 7.70 -5.62 -0.57
N PHE A 121 8.55 -5.00 -1.39
CA PHE A 121 8.20 -3.74 -2.01
C PHE A 121 7.18 -3.96 -3.14
N HIS A 122 6.47 -2.91 -3.56
CA HIS A 122 5.36 -3.05 -4.53
C HIS A 122 5.81 -3.48 -5.94
N ILE A 123 7.06 -3.44 -6.26
CA ILE A 123 7.65 -3.90 -7.53
C ILE A 123 9.05 -4.49 -7.30
N PRO A 124 9.40 -5.57 -8.01
CA PRO A 124 8.51 -6.34 -8.90
C PRO A 124 7.52 -7.21 -8.12
N TYR A 125 6.45 -7.67 -8.79
CA TYR A 125 5.61 -8.75 -8.27
C TYR A 125 6.48 -10.00 -8.02
N PRO A 126 6.33 -10.66 -6.86
CA PRO A 126 7.26 -11.73 -6.44
C PRO A 126 7.17 -13.04 -7.24
N GLY A 127 6.15 -13.18 -8.06
CA GLY A 127 5.96 -14.33 -8.96
C GLY A 127 4.88 -15.30 -8.52
N GLU A 128 4.30 -15.99 -9.49
CA GLU A 128 3.15 -16.89 -9.31
C GLU A 128 3.45 -18.09 -8.39
N GLN A 129 4.70 -18.52 -8.32
CA GLN A 129 5.14 -19.61 -7.43
C GLN A 129 4.93 -19.29 -5.94
N LEU A 130 4.79 -18.02 -5.60
CA LEU A 130 4.51 -17.57 -4.24
C LEU A 130 3.02 -17.29 -3.98
N ASP A 131 2.16 -17.47 -4.97
CA ASP A 131 0.73 -17.32 -4.78
C ASP A 131 0.19 -18.42 -3.86
N ALA A 132 -0.54 -18.00 -2.85
CA ALA A 132 -1.34 -18.90 -2.02
C ALA A 132 -2.66 -19.21 -2.72
N MET A 133 -3.26 -18.20 -3.38
CA MET A 133 -4.48 -18.37 -4.17
C MET A 133 -4.71 -17.18 -5.11
N ARG A 134 -5.55 -17.43 -6.12
CA ARG A 134 -6.14 -16.42 -7.00
C ARG A 134 -7.66 -16.53 -6.97
N ILE A 135 -8.33 -15.40 -6.92
CA ILE A 135 -9.78 -15.29 -6.81
C ILE A 135 -10.27 -14.20 -7.76
N ASP A 136 -11.25 -14.52 -8.58
CA ASP A 136 -11.90 -13.52 -9.43
C ASP A 136 -13.04 -12.84 -8.65
N LEU A 137 -13.02 -11.51 -8.65
CA LEU A 137 -13.95 -10.64 -7.93
C LEU A 137 -14.54 -9.63 -8.91
N THR A 138 -15.84 -9.41 -8.82
CA THR A 138 -16.52 -8.39 -9.63
C THR A 138 -16.39 -7.03 -8.95
N PRO A 139 -15.82 -6.01 -9.62
CA PRO A 139 -15.78 -4.66 -9.06
C PRO A 139 -17.17 -4.04 -8.98
N GLU A 140 -17.40 -3.25 -7.95
CA GLU A 140 -18.65 -2.55 -7.69
C GLU A 140 -18.46 -1.05 -7.95
N GLN A 141 -19.49 -0.40 -8.53
CA GLN A 141 -19.56 1.06 -8.61
C GLN A 141 -20.18 1.60 -7.32
N VAL A 142 -19.48 2.52 -6.68
CA VAL A 142 -19.83 3.07 -5.37
C VAL A 142 -19.62 4.58 -5.34
N SER A 143 -20.06 5.25 -4.26
CA SER A 143 -19.74 6.67 -4.04
C SER A 143 -18.24 6.89 -3.98
N SER A 144 -17.75 8.00 -4.55
CA SER A 144 -16.31 8.26 -4.67
C SER A 144 -15.63 8.49 -3.32
N VAL A 145 -14.44 7.88 -3.16
CA VAL A 145 -13.49 8.20 -2.09
C VAL A 145 -12.17 8.65 -2.69
N GLU A 146 -11.61 9.70 -2.13
CA GLU A 146 -10.38 10.33 -2.63
C GLU A 146 -9.14 9.49 -2.30
N SER A 147 -9.06 8.98 -1.08
CA SER A 147 -7.92 8.16 -0.62
C SER A 147 -8.26 6.67 -0.72
N PHE A 148 -7.35 5.88 -1.27
CA PHE A 148 -7.48 4.42 -1.22
C PHE A 148 -7.71 3.97 0.22
N THR A 149 -8.75 3.19 0.45
CA THR A 149 -9.18 2.79 1.78
C THR A 149 -9.54 1.30 1.81
N ILE A 150 -9.08 0.60 2.85
CA ILE A 150 -9.49 -0.77 3.18
C ILE A 150 -10.30 -0.69 4.47
N TYR A 151 -11.47 -1.32 4.49
CA TYR A 151 -12.37 -1.31 5.65
C TYR A 151 -13.31 -2.51 5.63
N PHE A 152 -14.04 -2.71 6.73
CA PHE A 152 -14.98 -3.81 6.89
C PHE A 152 -16.41 -3.26 6.98
N PRO A 153 -17.16 -3.16 5.86
CA PRO A 153 -18.52 -2.63 5.86
C PRO A 153 -19.54 -3.56 6.52
N MET A 154 -19.21 -4.85 6.64
CA MET A 154 -20.07 -5.83 7.27
C MET A 154 -19.23 -6.77 8.13
N VAL A 155 -19.65 -6.98 9.36
CA VAL A 155 -19.06 -7.94 10.30
C VAL A 155 -20.20 -8.64 11.01
N LEU A 156 -20.26 -9.96 10.85
CA LEU A 156 -21.19 -10.86 11.52
C LEU A 156 -20.44 -11.70 12.56
N ARG A 157 -21.13 -12.70 13.13
CA ARG A 157 -20.54 -13.52 14.18
C ARG A 157 -19.27 -14.24 13.76
N ASP A 158 -19.24 -14.83 12.56
CA ASP A 158 -18.13 -15.62 12.02
C ASP A 158 -17.81 -15.28 10.55
N GLU A 159 -18.38 -14.18 10.05
CA GLU A 159 -18.17 -13.70 8.69
C GLU A 159 -17.93 -12.18 8.67
N ALA A 160 -17.13 -11.73 7.72
CA ALA A 160 -16.96 -10.32 7.42
C ALA A 160 -16.77 -10.09 5.92
N VAL A 161 -17.03 -8.87 5.50
CA VAL A 161 -16.62 -8.40 4.18
C VAL A 161 -15.50 -7.39 4.37
N MET A 162 -14.35 -7.67 3.81
CA MET A 162 -13.26 -6.70 3.65
C MET A 162 -13.44 -6.01 2.30
N ARG A 163 -13.40 -4.69 2.28
CA ARG A 163 -13.58 -3.90 1.07
C ARG A 163 -12.37 -3.05 0.78
N LEU A 164 -11.87 -3.14 -0.45
CA LEU A 164 -10.87 -2.27 -1.03
C LEU A 164 -11.59 -1.23 -1.86
N HIS A 165 -11.37 0.06 -1.63
CA HIS A 165 -12.13 1.14 -2.24
C HIS A 165 -11.24 2.30 -2.67
N TRP A 166 -11.32 2.72 -3.94
CA TRP A 166 -10.64 3.89 -4.46
C TRP A 166 -11.40 4.53 -5.61
N GLY A 167 -11.56 5.85 -5.55
CA GLY A 167 -12.45 6.54 -6.48
C GLY A 167 -13.87 5.99 -6.36
N THR A 168 -14.49 5.71 -7.48
CA THR A 168 -15.83 5.12 -7.57
C THR A 168 -15.85 3.60 -7.63
N THR A 169 -14.70 2.93 -7.45
CA THR A 169 -14.57 1.49 -7.61
C THR A 169 -14.28 0.82 -6.27
N ALA A 170 -15.01 -0.23 -5.94
CA ALA A 170 -14.77 -1.07 -4.79
C ALA A 170 -14.70 -2.54 -5.16
N LEU A 171 -13.91 -3.30 -4.39
CA LEU A 171 -13.85 -4.76 -4.42
C LEU A 171 -14.19 -5.28 -3.04
N SER A 172 -15.18 -6.16 -2.97
CA SER A 172 -15.60 -6.83 -1.73
C SER A 172 -15.04 -8.24 -1.69
N ILE A 173 -14.49 -8.62 -0.55
CA ILE A 173 -13.86 -9.92 -0.29
C ILE A 173 -14.54 -10.51 0.93
N LYS A 174 -15.23 -11.66 0.77
CA LYS A 174 -15.87 -12.35 1.86
C LYS A 174 -14.87 -13.18 2.64
N ILE A 175 -14.88 -13.03 3.95
CA ILE A 175 -14.02 -13.75 4.88
C ILE A 175 -14.93 -14.48 5.87
N LYS A 176 -14.72 -15.79 6.00
CA LYS A 176 -15.35 -16.59 7.04
C LYS A 176 -14.27 -17.10 7.98
N ALA A 177 -14.45 -16.83 9.28
CA ALA A 177 -13.60 -17.33 10.35
C ALA A 177 -14.31 -18.52 11.00
N PRO A 178 -13.95 -19.78 10.67
CA PRO A 178 -14.65 -20.94 11.19
C PRO A 178 -14.57 -20.97 12.72
N PHE A 179 -15.72 -21.00 13.35
CA PHE A 179 -15.81 -21.25 14.80
C PHE A 179 -15.57 -22.72 15.05
N ARG A 180 -14.43 -23.07 15.66
CA ARG A 180 -14.20 -24.41 16.23
C ARG A 180 -14.32 -24.27 17.73
N PRO A 181 -15.42 -24.73 18.37
CA PRO A 181 -15.46 -24.83 19.81
C PRO A 181 -14.39 -25.84 20.23
N HIS A 182 -13.61 -25.48 21.24
CA HIS A 182 -12.65 -26.37 21.92
C HIS A 182 -13.40 -27.40 22.72
#